data_7db13ee5a6aa6280f38bb2f8ab190603
#
_entry.id   7db13ee5a6aa6280f38bb2f8ab190603
#
_cell.length_a   1.000
_cell.length_b   1.000
_cell.length_c   1.000
_cell.angle_alpha   90.00
_cell.angle_beta   90.00
_cell.angle_gamma   90.00
#
_symmetry.space_group_name_H-M   'P 1'
#
loop_
_entity.id
_entity.type
_entity.pdbx_description
1 polymer ?
#
loop_
_entity_poly.entity_id
_entity_poly.type
_entity_poly.pdbx_seq_one_letter_code
_entity_poly.pdbx_strand_id
1 'polypeptide(L)'
;MSAQKTIHVGGEWREAASGATREILDPVDATAFAVVAEGGVADTDAAVAAARAAFDKGPWPHTPVAERAALLRRVADLLERDREKIGALECRDAGKTLEEGRVDVDCVRDAFRYFADLVMNESGGRVVDAGSDEIHSVVVHEPVGVCGLITPWNYPLLQASWKIAPALAAGNTFVIKPSEITPLTTVALVALLVEAGLPAGVANIVTGAGAAVGARIADHPDVDLVSFTGGLASGTKVMRAAADTVKKVALELGGKNPNVVFADACATDEGFDTAVDQALNAAFIHSGQVCSAGSRLIIEESVRDRFVTEIARRAARIRIGRGTDDGVECGPLVSEQQLVRTEEFVASALKEGAVLRAGGERPEGPGYFYRPTVLDHCDRSMRVVREEIFGPVLTVETFRTEDEAVALANDTEYGLAGAVWTADAGRGRRVAGRLRHGTVWINDFHPYLPQAEWGGFGKSGIGRELGPTGLAEYREAKHIYQNLAPRPVRWFAG
;
A
#
# COMPACT_ATOMS: atom_id res chain seq x y z
N MET A 1 -8.49 23.83 -10.77
CA MET A 1 -9.81 23.44 -10.20
C MET A 1 -10.15 24.42 -9.08
N SER A 2 -11.43 24.79 -8.87
CA SER A 2 -11.78 25.49 -7.63
C SER A 2 -11.55 24.55 -6.46
N ALA A 3 -11.05 25.05 -5.33
CA ALA A 3 -10.67 24.26 -4.17
C ALA A 3 -11.78 23.33 -3.60
N GLN A 4 -13.01 23.50 -4.02
CA GLN A 4 -14.18 22.72 -3.55
C GLN A 4 -14.66 21.63 -4.52
N LYS A 5 -14.13 21.59 -5.75
CA LYS A 5 -14.51 20.59 -6.77
C LYS A 5 -13.48 19.48 -6.85
N THR A 6 -13.50 18.56 -5.89
CA THR A 6 -12.56 17.45 -5.79
C THR A 6 -13.21 16.07 -5.98
N ILE A 7 -14.52 16.02 -6.18
CA ILE A 7 -15.26 14.83 -6.60
C ILE A 7 -15.32 14.83 -8.13
N HIS A 8 -14.94 13.71 -8.75
CA HIS A 8 -15.07 13.53 -10.20
C HIS A 8 -15.97 12.33 -10.49
N VAL A 9 -17.06 12.57 -11.21
CA VAL A 9 -18.05 11.54 -11.50
C VAL A 9 -18.57 11.72 -12.93
N GLY A 10 -18.53 10.63 -13.71
CA GLY A 10 -19.09 10.61 -15.05
C GLY A 10 -18.40 11.56 -16.04
N GLY A 11 -17.17 11.99 -15.76
CA GLY A 11 -16.41 12.94 -16.57
C GLY A 11 -16.44 14.39 -16.07
N GLU A 12 -17.12 14.68 -14.97
CA GLU A 12 -17.28 16.03 -14.46
C GLU A 12 -16.74 16.21 -13.03
N TRP A 13 -16.00 17.30 -12.81
CA TRP A 13 -15.56 17.74 -11.49
C TRP A 13 -16.67 18.53 -10.80
N ARG A 14 -17.02 18.13 -9.57
CA ARG A 14 -18.13 18.72 -8.82
C ARG A 14 -17.87 18.85 -7.33
N GLU A 15 -18.71 19.60 -6.67
CA GLU A 15 -18.82 19.68 -5.22
C GLU A 15 -19.55 18.44 -4.67
N ALA A 16 -19.51 18.24 -3.35
CA ALA A 16 -20.34 17.23 -2.71
C ALA A 16 -21.84 17.57 -2.88
N ALA A 17 -22.67 16.57 -3.03
CA ALA A 17 -24.13 16.74 -3.16
C ALA A 17 -24.75 17.48 -1.96
N SER A 18 -24.14 17.37 -0.79
CA SER A 18 -24.53 18.09 0.44
C SER A 18 -23.99 19.52 0.50
N GLY A 19 -23.04 19.90 -0.36
CA GLY A 19 -22.27 21.15 -0.25
C GLY A 19 -21.22 21.14 0.88
N ALA A 20 -21.05 20.01 1.61
CA ALA A 20 -20.10 19.91 2.70
C ALA A 20 -18.66 19.91 2.19
N THR A 21 -17.76 20.47 2.99
CA THR A 21 -16.33 20.54 2.72
C THR A 21 -15.51 20.10 3.93
N ARG A 22 -14.26 19.72 3.67
CA ARG A 22 -13.25 19.36 4.68
C ARG A 22 -11.98 20.16 4.47
N GLU A 23 -11.44 20.70 5.55
CA GLU A 23 -10.10 21.27 5.57
C GLU A 23 -9.05 20.17 5.60
N ILE A 24 -8.00 20.33 4.81
CA ILE A 24 -6.80 19.47 4.82
C ILE A 24 -5.71 20.24 5.56
N LEU A 25 -5.15 19.59 6.57
CA LEU A 25 -4.15 20.19 7.47
C LEU A 25 -2.74 19.84 7.02
N ASP A 26 -1.84 20.82 7.05
CA ASP A 26 -0.40 20.58 6.96
C ASP A 26 0.08 19.98 8.29
N PRO A 27 0.57 18.74 8.33
CA PRO A 27 0.94 18.09 9.59
C PRO A 27 2.15 18.73 10.29
N VAL A 28 2.89 19.61 9.59
CA VAL A 28 4.05 20.33 10.13
C VAL A 28 3.65 21.39 11.17
N ASP A 29 2.49 22.02 10.97
CA ASP A 29 2.05 23.13 11.85
C ASP A 29 0.55 23.03 12.21
N ALA A 30 -0.14 21.98 11.79
CA ALA A 30 -1.55 21.73 11.99
C ALA A 30 -2.48 22.84 11.42
N THR A 31 -1.99 23.60 10.42
CA THR A 31 -2.79 24.65 9.77
C THR A 31 -3.48 24.13 8.51
N ALA A 32 -4.69 24.61 8.25
CA ALA A 32 -5.40 24.29 7.01
C ALA A 32 -4.70 24.92 5.80
N PHE A 33 -4.40 24.10 4.78
CA PHE A 33 -3.78 24.61 3.54
C PHE A 33 -4.58 24.30 2.28
N ALA A 34 -5.57 23.43 2.37
CA ALA A 34 -6.48 23.13 1.27
C ALA A 34 -7.88 22.82 1.81
N VAL A 35 -8.87 22.87 0.91
CA VAL A 35 -10.26 22.50 1.19
C VAL A 35 -10.72 21.56 0.10
N VAL A 36 -11.34 20.44 0.47
CA VAL A 36 -11.88 19.45 -0.45
C VAL A 36 -13.38 19.26 -0.21
N ALA A 37 -14.09 18.73 -1.20
CA ALA A 37 -15.48 18.32 -1.03
C ALA A 37 -15.56 17.16 -0.01
N GLU A 38 -16.52 17.20 0.91
CA GLU A 38 -16.85 16.10 1.82
C GLU A 38 -18.03 15.32 1.25
N GLY A 39 -17.74 14.35 0.38
CA GLY A 39 -18.72 13.48 -0.25
C GLY A 39 -19.36 12.51 0.73
N GLY A 40 -20.51 12.00 0.37
CA GLY A 40 -21.31 11.08 1.15
C GLY A 40 -21.85 9.90 0.33
N VAL A 41 -22.88 9.24 0.88
CA VAL A 41 -23.51 8.08 0.25
C VAL A 41 -24.07 8.42 -1.14
N ALA A 42 -24.76 9.56 -1.28
CA ALA A 42 -25.32 10.00 -2.57
C ALA A 42 -24.27 10.23 -3.66
N ASP A 43 -23.11 10.78 -3.29
CA ASP A 43 -21.98 10.96 -4.22
C ASP A 43 -21.37 9.63 -4.62
N THR A 44 -21.28 8.70 -3.68
CA THR A 44 -20.78 7.34 -3.90
C THR A 44 -21.70 6.56 -4.84
N ASP A 45 -23.03 6.59 -4.59
CA ASP A 45 -24.00 5.94 -5.45
C ASP A 45 -23.98 6.49 -6.88
N ALA A 46 -23.85 7.80 -7.03
CA ALA A 46 -23.71 8.44 -8.34
C ALA A 46 -22.41 8.04 -9.05
N ALA A 47 -21.29 7.91 -8.30
CA ALA A 47 -20.01 7.49 -8.86
C ALA A 47 -20.05 6.00 -9.29
N VAL A 48 -20.64 5.13 -8.50
CA VAL A 48 -20.83 3.72 -8.86
C VAL A 48 -21.76 3.57 -10.06
N ALA A 49 -22.86 4.31 -10.11
CA ALA A 49 -23.77 4.29 -11.26
C ALA A 49 -23.07 4.77 -12.55
N ALA A 50 -22.23 5.79 -12.49
CA ALA A 50 -21.42 6.26 -13.62
C ALA A 50 -20.39 5.21 -14.06
N ALA A 51 -19.68 4.57 -13.12
CA ALA A 51 -18.74 3.50 -13.39
C ALA A 51 -19.43 2.28 -14.03
N ARG A 52 -20.61 1.87 -13.51
CA ARG A 52 -21.41 0.77 -14.05
C ARG A 52 -21.89 1.07 -15.46
N ALA A 53 -22.40 2.27 -15.72
CA ALA A 53 -22.80 2.67 -17.06
C ALA A 53 -21.63 2.69 -18.04
N ALA A 54 -20.46 3.16 -17.62
CA ALA A 54 -19.25 3.16 -18.45
C ALA A 54 -18.72 1.75 -18.73
N PHE A 55 -18.87 0.81 -17.79
CA PHE A 55 -18.52 -0.58 -17.98
C PHE A 55 -19.50 -1.30 -18.91
N ASP A 56 -20.80 -1.24 -18.62
CA ASP A 56 -21.81 -2.03 -19.33
C ASP A 56 -22.11 -1.50 -20.74
N LYS A 57 -21.97 -0.19 -20.97
CA LYS A 57 -22.40 0.48 -22.22
C LYS A 57 -21.31 1.30 -22.88
N GLY A 58 -20.22 1.58 -22.17
CA GLY A 58 -19.10 2.38 -22.67
C GLY A 58 -18.10 1.54 -23.50
N PRO A 59 -17.18 2.20 -24.19
CA PRO A 59 -16.20 1.52 -25.04
C PRO A 59 -15.06 0.86 -24.27
N TRP A 60 -14.77 1.31 -23.03
CA TRP A 60 -13.53 0.99 -22.31
C TRP A 60 -13.27 -0.51 -22.12
N PRO A 61 -14.22 -1.35 -21.67
CA PRO A 61 -13.97 -2.79 -21.49
C PRO A 61 -13.61 -3.52 -22.78
N HIS A 62 -14.02 -2.95 -23.92
CA HIS A 62 -13.76 -3.50 -25.27
C HIS A 62 -12.63 -2.79 -26.00
N THR A 63 -12.01 -1.80 -25.36
CA THR A 63 -10.85 -1.07 -25.93
C THR A 63 -9.68 -2.04 -26.12
N PRO A 64 -9.04 -2.06 -27.31
CA PRO A 64 -7.89 -2.92 -27.56
C PRO A 64 -6.80 -2.75 -26.51
N VAL A 65 -6.14 -3.85 -26.13
CA VAL A 65 -5.08 -3.86 -25.11
C VAL A 65 -3.99 -2.83 -25.42
N ALA A 66 -3.61 -2.70 -26.70
CA ALA A 66 -2.59 -1.74 -27.13
C ALA A 66 -2.99 -0.27 -26.84
N GLU A 67 -4.27 0.05 -26.98
CA GLU A 67 -4.77 1.41 -26.70
C GLU A 67 -4.83 1.69 -25.18
N ARG A 68 -5.24 0.70 -24.37
CA ARG A 68 -5.19 0.79 -22.91
C ARG A 68 -3.76 0.97 -22.42
N ALA A 69 -2.81 0.17 -22.94
CA ALA A 69 -1.39 0.31 -22.63
C ALA A 69 -0.84 1.68 -23.04
N ALA A 70 -1.22 2.20 -24.21
CA ALA A 70 -0.82 3.54 -24.65
C ALA A 70 -1.36 4.64 -23.74
N LEU A 71 -2.58 4.50 -23.21
CA LEU A 71 -3.12 5.44 -22.21
C LEU A 71 -2.31 5.40 -20.92
N LEU A 72 -2.00 4.22 -20.38
CA LEU A 72 -1.18 4.09 -19.18
C LEU A 72 0.21 4.72 -19.35
N ARG A 73 0.85 4.56 -20.52
CA ARG A 73 2.14 5.23 -20.82
C ARG A 73 2.00 6.75 -20.87
N ARG A 74 0.92 7.28 -21.46
CA ARG A 74 0.66 8.74 -21.42
C ARG A 74 0.50 9.26 -20.00
N VAL A 75 -0.16 8.50 -19.10
CA VAL A 75 -0.25 8.87 -17.68
C VAL A 75 1.13 8.90 -17.03
N ALA A 76 1.97 7.91 -17.32
CA ALA A 76 3.35 7.88 -16.84
C ALA A 76 4.18 9.09 -17.32
N ASP A 77 4.02 9.50 -18.59
CA ASP A 77 4.70 10.67 -19.14
C ASP A 77 4.19 11.98 -18.50
N LEU A 78 2.90 12.07 -18.17
CA LEU A 78 2.33 13.21 -17.44
C LEU A 78 2.82 13.26 -15.99
N LEU A 79 2.97 12.12 -15.32
CA LEU A 79 3.58 12.04 -13.99
C LEU A 79 5.03 12.51 -14.01
N GLU A 80 5.82 12.12 -15.02
CA GLU A 80 7.20 12.59 -15.19
C GLU A 80 7.24 14.10 -15.43
N ARG A 81 6.35 14.65 -16.27
CA ARG A 81 6.23 16.09 -16.50
C ARG A 81 5.95 16.87 -15.21
N ASP A 82 5.04 16.36 -14.38
CA ASP A 82 4.55 17.06 -13.18
C ASP A 82 5.24 16.58 -11.88
N ARG A 83 6.37 15.85 -12.00
CA ARG A 83 7.10 15.21 -10.89
C ARG A 83 7.34 16.14 -9.70
N GLU A 84 7.92 17.32 -9.96
CA GLU A 84 8.25 18.27 -8.89
C GLU A 84 6.99 18.82 -8.20
N LYS A 85 5.94 19.11 -8.98
CA LYS A 85 4.69 19.66 -8.47
C LYS A 85 3.94 18.63 -7.61
N ILE A 86 3.85 17.39 -8.08
CA ILE A 86 3.14 16.33 -7.37
C ILE A 86 3.94 15.87 -6.16
N GLY A 87 5.28 15.76 -6.29
CA GLY A 87 6.16 15.42 -5.17
C GLY A 87 6.09 16.46 -4.03
N ALA A 88 6.04 17.75 -4.37
CA ALA A 88 5.85 18.81 -3.37
C ALA A 88 4.45 18.76 -2.72
N LEU A 89 3.42 18.37 -3.47
CA LEU A 89 2.09 18.18 -2.93
C LEU A 89 2.03 16.97 -1.99
N GLU A 90 2.64 15.84 -2.36
CA GLU A 90 2.76 14.63 -1.52
C GLU A 90 3.51 14.93 -0.22
N CYS A 91 4.62 15.67 -0.32
CA CYS A 91 5.39 16.13 0.83
C CYS A 91 4.51 16.91 1.82
N ARG A 92 3.71 17.84 1.34
CA ARG A 92 2.87 18.69 2.19
C ARG A 92 1.64 17.97 2.72
N ASP A 93 0.97 17.17 1.89
CA ASP A 93 -0.26 16.45 2.22
C ASP A 93 0.01 15.34 3.26
N ALA A 94 1.09 14.57 3.09
CA ALA A 94 1.42 13.43 3.94
C ALA A 94 2.50 13.73 5.01
N GLY A 95 3.12 14.90 4.98
CA GLY A 95 4.21 15.25 5.91
C GLY A 95 5.56 14.60 5.61
N LYS A 96 5.78 14.10 4.40
CA LYS A 96 7.03 13.47 3.96
C LYS A 96 8.14 14.50 3.72
N THR A 97 9.37 14.04 3.56
CA THR A 97 10.41 14.86 2.94
C THR A 97 10.11 15.07 1.45
N LEU A 98 10.64 16.14 0.87
CA LEU A 98 10.45 16.41 -0.56
C LEU A 98 11.05 15.30 -1.44
N GLU A 99 12.16 14.70 -0.99
CA GLU A 99 12.79 13.59 -1.71
C GLU A 99 11.91 12.32 -1.67
N GLU A 100 11.32 11.99 -0.53
CA GLU A 100 10.33 10.90 -0.44
C GLU A 100 9.13 11.14 -1.39
N GLY A 101 8.62 12.37 -1.43
CA GLY A 101 7.53 12.73 -2.36
C GLY A 101 7.92 12.58 -3.83
N ARG A 102 9.16 12.91 -4.20
CA ARG A 102 9.70 12.71 -5.57
C ARG A 102 9.84 11.23 -5.91
N VAL A 103 10.39 10.44 -4.99
CA VAL A 103 10.52 8.98 -5.14
C VAL A 103 9.16 8.33 -5.31
N ASP A 104 8.15 8.76 -4.56
CA ASP A 104 6.79 8.25 -4.72
C ASP A 104 6.25 8.48 -6.14
N VAL A 105 6.45 9.68 -6.71
CA VAL A 105 6.03 9.97 -8.10
C VAL A 105 6.77 9.08 -9.09
N ASP A 106 8.08 8.86 -8.91
CA ASP A 106 8.87 7.96 -9.76
C ASP A 106 8.35 6.51 -9.68
N CYS A 107 8.04 6.00 -8.47
CA CYS A 107 7.47 4.68 -8.27
C CYS A 107 6.08 4.54 -8.93
N VAL A 108 5.24 5.57 -8.84
CA VAL A 108 3.92 5.61 -9.48
C VAL A 108 4.05 5.57 -10.99
N ARG A 109 4.94 6.40 -11.58
CA ARG A 109 5.26 6.39 -13.00
C ARG A 109 5.66 4.98 -13.47
N ASP A 110 6.55 4.33 -12.72
CA ASP A 110 7.08 3.02 -13.07
C ASP A 110 6.02 1.90 -12.93
N ALA A 111 5.10 2.02 -11.98
CA ALA A 111 3.95 1.12 -11.88
C ALA A 111 3.04 1.22 -13.11
N PHE A 112 2.71 2.44 -13.58
CA PHE A 112 1.92 2.62 -14.79
C PHE A 112 2.62 2.06 -16.04
N ARG A 113 3.95 2.29 -16.19
CA ARG A 113 4.75 1.71 -17.28
C ARG A 113 4.75 0.20 -17.22
N TYR A 114 4.95 -0.37 -16.03
CA TYR A 114 4.98 -1.82 -15.83
C TYR A 114 3.66 -2.49 -16.23
N PHE A 115 2.51 -1.99 -15.75
CA PHE A 115 1.22 -2.59 -16.11
C PHE A 115 0.87 -2.39 -17.59
N ALA A 116 1.33 -1.31 -18.21
CA ALA A 116 1.22 -1.12 -19.66
C ALA A 116 2.00 -2.18 -20.43
N ASP A 117 3.21 -2.51 -19.98
CA ASP A 117 4.07 -3.50 -20.62
C ASP A 117 3.59 -4.93 -20.29
N LEU A 118 3.18 -5.19 -19.05
CA LEU A 118 2.66 -6.49 -18.64
C LEU A 118 1.45 -6.90 -19.47
N VAL A 119 0.44 -6.02 -19.58
CA VAL A 119 -0.79 -6.35 -20.31
C VAL A 119 -0.57 -6.57 -21.82
N MET A 120 0.48 -5.97 -22.39
CA MET A 120 0.86 -6.17 -23.79
C MET A 120 1.58 -7.50 -24.03
N ASN A 121 2.26 -8.04 -23.00
CA ASN A 121 3.08 -9.25 -23.12
C ASN A 121 2.38 -10.49 -22.55
N GLU A 122 1.29 -10.34 -21.81
CA GLU A 122 0.49 -11.48 -21.38
C GLU A 122 -0.41 -12.01 -22.50
N SER A 123 -0.54 -13.33 -22.57
CA SER A 123 -1.58 -13.95 -23.39
C SER A 123 -2.95 -13.64 -22.79
N GLY A 124 -3.90 -13.15 -23.57
CA GLY A 124 -5.29 -12.91 -23.13
C GLY A 124 -6.05 -14.17 -22.71
N GLY A 125 -5.37 -15.33 -22.69
CA GLY A 125 -5.91 -16.61 -22.30
C GLY A 125 -4.98 -17.78 -22.69
N ARG A 126 -5.44 -19.01 -22.48
CA ARG A 126 -4.71 -20.23 -22.84
C ARG A 126 -5.61 -21.27 -23.48
N VAL A 127 -5.07 -22.01 -24.43
CA VAL A 127 -5.71 -23.20 -24.99
C VAL A 127 -5.52 -24.36 -24.00
N VAL A 128 -6.58 -25.13 -23.79
CA VAL A 128 -6.56 -26.34 -22.94
C VAL A 128 -6.72 -27.54 -23.85
N ASP A 129 -5.75 -28.44 -23.79
CA ASP A 129 -5.85 -29.74 -24.51
C ASP A 129 -6.98 -30.57 -23.86
N ALA A 130 -8.03 -30.83 -24.64
CA ALA A 130 -9.17 -31.65 -24.23
C ALA A 130 -9.03 -33.11 -24.63
N GLY A 131 -7.88 -33.52 -25.18
CA GLY A 131 -7.63 -34.89 -25.66
C GLY A 131 -8.44 -35.29 -26.89
N SER A 132 -8.98 -34.35 -27.65
CA SER A 132 -9.78 -34.61 -28.85
C SER A 132 -9.73 -33.42 -29.84
N ASP A 133 -9.50 -33.69 -31.10
CA ASP A 133 -9.53 -32.68 -32.18
C ASP A 133 -10.95 -32.14 -32.46
N GLU A 134 -11.98 -32.81 -31.93
CA GLU A 134 -13.39 -32.36 -32.02
C GLU A 134 -13.74 -31.31 -30.94
N ILE A 135 -12.80 -30.98 -30.04
CA ILE A 135 -13.02 -30.05 -28.94
C ILE A 135 -12.08 -28.86 -29.05
N HIS A 136 -12.65 -27.68 -29.07
CA HIS A 136 -11.92 -26.43 -28.86
C HIS A 136 -12.18 -25.90 -27.45
N SER A 137 -11.14 -25.86 -26.64
CA SER A 137 -11.23 -25.49 -25.23
C SER A 137 -10.26 -24.36 -24.93
N VAL A 138 -10.75 -23.22 -24.45
CA VAL A 138 -9.93 -22.04 -24.13
C VAL A 138 -10.35 -21.45 -22.79
N VAL A 139 -9.38 -20.96 -22.04
CA VAL A 139 -9.63 -20.08 -20.89
C VAL A 139 -9.25 -18.66 -21.32
N VAL A 140 -10.18 -17.73 -21.20
CA VAL A 140 -9.97 -16.29 -21.47
C VAL A 140 -10.07 -15.50 -20.18
N HIS A 141 -9.42 -14.32 -20.15
CA HIS A 141 -9.50 -13.39 -19.04
C HIS A 141 -10.34 -12.19 -19.43
N GLU A 142 -11.34 -11.88 -18.62
CA GLU A 142 -12.21 -10.72 -18.79
C GLU A 142 -12.03 -9.75 -17.61
N PRO A 143 -12.28 -8.42 -17.77
CA PRO A 143 -12.28 -7.50 -16.65
C PRO A 143 -13.36 -7.90 -15.63
N VAL A 144 -13.09 -7.70 -14.34
CA VAL A 144 -14.02 -8.07 -13.27
C VAL A 144 -15.28 -7.19 -13.27
N GLY A 145 -15.16 -5.91 -13.66
CA GLY A 145 -16.31 -4.99 -13.69
C GLY A 145 -16.01 -3.61 -13.10
N VAL A 146 -16.79 -3.21 -12.11
CA VAL A 146 -16.62 -1.97 -11.34
C VAL A 146 -15.78 -2.25 -10.11
N CYS A 147 -14.63 -1.58 -10.01
CA CYS A 147 -13.71 -1.72 -8.88
C CYS A 147 -13.89 -0.58 -7.87
N GLY A 148 -14.14 -0.91 -6.62
CA GLY A 148 -14.09 0.00 -5.49
C GLY A 148 -12.68 0.03 -4.91
N LEU A 149 -11.99 1.17 -5.01
CA LEU A 149 -10.60 1.32 -4.59
C LEU A 149 -10.54 2.24 -3.37
N ILE A 150 -9.99 1.76 -2.25
CA ILE A 150 -9.93 2.52 -0.99
C ILE A 150 -8.47 2.57 -0.55
N THR A 151 -7.90 3.79 -0.49
CA THR A 151 -6.48 3.99 -0.24
C THR A 151 -6.19 4.64 1.10
N PRO A 152 -5.01 4.35 1.70
CA PRO A 152 -4.59 4.87 3.00
C PRO A 152 -4.04 6.29 2.90
N TRP A 153 -3.62 6.82 4.02
CA TRP A 153 -3.10 8.18 4.15
C TRP A 153 -1.57 8.29 4.06
N ASN A 154 -0.83 7.19 4.27
CA ASN A 154 0.64 7.24 4.38
C ASN A 154 1.36 7.28 3.03
N TYR A 155 0.85 6.61 2.02
CA TYR A 155 1.33 6.62 0.64
C TYR A 155 0.15 6.83 -0.31
N PRO A 156 -0.54 7.99 -0.24
CA PRO A 156 -1.81 8.18 -0.95
C PRO A 156 -1.67 8.03 -2.46
N LEU A 157 -0.64 8.62 -3.06
CA LEU A 157 -0.39 8.55 -4.50
C LEU A 157 0.06 7.14 -4.93
N LEU A 158 1.03 6.55 -4.20
CA LEU A 158 1.60 5.24 -4.52
C LEU A 158 0.54 4.15 -4.43
N GLN A 159 -0.21 4.08 -3.33
CA GLN A 159 -1.24 3.07 -3.13
C GLN A 159 -2.44 3.23 -4.07
N ALA A 160 -2.75 4.45 -4.51
CA ALA A 160 -3.73 4.67 -5.56
C ALA A 160 -3.27 4.06 -6.89
N SER A 161 -1.98 4.23 -7.26
CA SER A 161 -1.44 3.71 -8.51
C SER A 161 -1.43 2.19 -8.59
N TRP A 162 -1.12 1.50 -7.47
CA TRP A 162 -1.10 0.04 -7.39
C TRP A 162 -2.47 -0.59 -7.65
N LYS A 163 -3.55 0.18 -7.45
CA LYS A 163 -4.93 -0.24 -7.70
C LYS A 163 -5.45 0.25 -9.06
N ILE A 164 -5.20 1.50 -9.39
CA ILE A 164 -5.70 2.14 -10.63
C ILE A 164 -5.05 1.52 -11.87
N ALA A 165 -3.71 1.36 -11.86
CA ALA A 165 -2.99 0.90 -13.05
C ALA A 165 -3.40 -0.51 -13.49
N PRO A 166 -3.44 -1.54 -12.61
CA PRO A 166 -3.93 -2.87 -13.01
C PRO A 166 -5.43 -2.89 -13.33
N ALA A 167 -6.27 -2.11 -12.63
CA ALA A 167 -7.69 -2.02 -12.94
C ALA A 167 -7.92 -1.52 -14.38
N LEU A 168 -7.24 -0.44 -14.77
CA LEU A 168 -7.31 0.10 -16.14
C LEU A 168 -6.66 -0.82 -17.16
N ALA A 169 -5.51 -1.43 -16.86
CA ALA A 169 -4.84 -2.39 -17.74
C ALA A 169 -5.77 -3.57 -18.07
N ALA A 170 -6.50 -4.08 -17.09
CA ALA A 170 -7.47 -5.16 -17.27
C ALA A 170 -8.73 -4.73 -18.05
N GLY A 171 -9.06 -3.42 -18.11
CA GLY A 171 -10.25 -2.90 -18.77
C GLY A 171 -11.43 -2.63 -17.85
N ASN A 172 -11.20 -2.54 -16.54
CA ASN A 172 -12.23 -2.20 -15.55
C ASN A 172 -12.53 -0.71 -15.51
N THR A 173 -13.67 -0.38 -14.92
CA THR A 173 -13.99 0.97 -14.42
C THR A 173 -13.81 1.00 -12.90
N PHE A 174 -13.68 2.19 -12.31
CA PHE A 174 -13.48 2.26 -10.87
C PHE A 174 -14.11 3.49 -10.20
N VAL A 175 -14.35 3.33 -8.90
CA VAL A 175 -14.59 4.41 -7.95
C VAL A 175 -13.50 4.37 -6.90
N ILE A 176 -12.69 5.43 -6.80
CA ILE A 176 -11.63 5.53 -5.79
C ILE A 176 -12.02 6.49 -4.67
N LYS A 177 -11.76 6.05 -3.44
CA LYS A 177 -11.86 6.85 -2.22
C LYS A 177 -10.47 6.98 -1.58
N PRO A 178 -9.78 8.12 -1.72
CA PRO A 178 -8.56 8.39 -0.97
C PRO A 178 -8.86 8.57 0.52
N SER A 179 -7.82 8.48 1.36
CA SER A 179 -7.98 8.89 2.76
C SER A 179 -8.49 10.33 2.86
N GLU A 180 -9.37 10.59 3.80
CA GLU A 180 -9.89 11.92 4.09
C GLU A 180 -8.84 12.90 4.65
N ILE A 181 -7.68 12.37 5.08
CA ILE A 181 -6.58 13.17 5.65
C ILE A 181 -5.63 13.64 4.54
N THR A 182 -5.35 12.78 3.54
CA THR A 182 -4.36 13.03 2.49
C THR A 182 -4.96 12.73 1.09
N PRO A 183 -5.97 13.45 0.62
CA PRO A 183 -6.64 13.13 -0.63
C PRO A 183 -6.01 13.76 -1.87
N LEU A 184 -5.15 14.78 -1.70
CA LEU A 184 -4.86 15.75 -2.76
C LEU A 184 -4.07 15.16 -3.93
N THR A 185 -3.11 14.28 -3.68
CA THR A 185 -2.31 13.67 -4.74
C THR A 185 -3.09 12.61 -5.52
N THR A 186 -4.04 11.90 -4.87
CA THR A 186 -4.96 11.01 -5.57
C THR A 186 -5.93 11.80 -6.47
N VAL A 187 -6.40 12.97 -6.02
CA VAL A 187 -7.20 13.90 -6.87
C VAL A 187 -6.39 14.36 -8.07
N ALA A 188 -5.10 14.71 -7.86
CA ALA A 188 -4.19 15.09 -8.94
C ALA A 188 -3.99 13.94 -9.94
N LEU A 189 -3.81 12.70 -9.46
CA LEU A 189 -3.68 11.53 -10.33
C LEU A 189 -4.91 11.31 -11.20
N VAL A 190 -6.12 11.42 -10.64
CA VAL A 190 -7.36 11.31 -11.44
C VAL A 190 -7.44 12.44 -12.48
N ALA A 191 -6.95 13.65 -12.16
CA ALA A 191 -6.89 14.74 -13.15
C ALA A 191 -5.92 14.42 -14.31
N LEU A 192 -4.78 13.75 -14.04
CA LEU A 192 -3.88 13.28 -15.09
C LEU A 192 -4.50 12.17 -15.95
N LEU A 193 -5.30 11.27 -15.37
CA LEU A 193 -6.04 10.26 -16.13
C LEU A 193 -7.01 10.91 -17.13
N VAL A 194 -7.74 11.96 -16.70
CA VAL A 194 -8.63 12.73 -17.57
C VAL A 194 -7.83 13.46 -18.66
N GLU A 195 -6.71 14.09 -18.31
CA GLU A 195 -5.81 14.75 -19.27
C GLU A 195 -5.24 13.75 -20.31
N ALA A 196 -4.94 12.53 -19.88
CA ALA A 196 -4.46 11.46 -20.76
C ALA A 196 -5.53 10.96 -21.74
N GLY A 197 -6.79 11.39 -21.61
CA GLY A 197 -7.90 11.07 -22.49
C GLY A 197 -8.68 9.81 -22.06
N LEU A 198 -8.72 9.49 -20.76
CA LEU A 198 -9.56 8.41 -20.26
C LEU A 198 -11.04 8.74 -20.48
N PRO A 199 -11.87 7.82 -21.03
CA PRO A 199 -13.28 8.09 -21.29
C PRO A 199 -14.07 8.43 -20.01
N ALA A 200 -15.08 9.26 -20.16
CA ALA A 200 -15.96 9.66 -19.05
C ALA A 200 -16.59 8.44 -18.34
N GLY A 201 -16.64 8.49 -17.02
CA GLY A 201 -17.19 7.44 -16.18
C GLY A 201 -16.26 6.24 -15.90
N VAL A 202 -15.14 6.10 -16.61
CA VAL A 202 -14.17 5.02 -16.36
C VAL A 202 -13.45 5.23 -15.02
N ALA A 203 -13.02 6.47 -14.74
CA ALA A 203 -12.44 6.86 -13.47
C ALA A 203 -13.36 7.80 -12.71
N ASN A 204 -13.71 7.42 -11.49
CA ASN A 204 -14.50 8.27 -10.58
C ASN A 204 -13.77 8.36 -9.24
N ILE A 205 -13.77 9.54 -8.62
CA ILE A 205 -13.21 9.77 -7.28
C ILE A 205 -14.22 10.45 -6.40
N VAL A 206 -14.37 9.95 -5.17
CA VAL A 206 -15.20 10.55 -4.12
C VAL A 206 -14.32 10.79 -2.90
N THR A 207 -14.01 12.06 -2.63
CA THR A 207 -13.38 12.49 -1.37
C THR A 207 -14.41 12.49 -0.26
N GLY A 208 -14.03 12.06 0.97
CA GLY A 208 -14.95 12.01 2.12
C GLY A 208 -14.57 10.96 3.13
N ALA A 209 -15.30 10.94 4.25
CA ALA A 209 -15.02 10.06 5.38
C ALA A 209 -15.11 8.57 5.03
N GLY A 210 -14.17 7.77 5.58
CA GLY A 210 -14.15 6.32 5.40
C GLY A 210 -15.45 5.63 5.84
N ALA A 211 -16.07 6.12 6.92
CA ALA A 211 -17.32 5.56 7.45
C ALA A 211 -18.56 5.82 6.56
N ALA A 212 -18.51 6.81 5.68
CA ALA A 212 -19.60 7.12 4.75
C ALA A 212 -19.28 6.58 3.34
N VAL A 213 -18.23 7.11 2.70
CA VAL A 213 -17.88 6.78 1.31
C VAL A 213 -17.27 5.38 1.21
N GLY A 214 -16.27 5.07 2.07
CA GLY A 214 -15.60 3.77 2.04
C GLY A 214 -16.52 2.61 2.39
N ALA A 215 -17.35 2.77 3.42
CA ALA A 215 -18.35 1.77 3.80
C ALA A 215 -19.35 1.54 2.65
N ARG A 216 -19.84 2.63 2.01
CA ARG A 216 -20.79 2.51 0.90
C ARG A 216 -20.19 1.83 -0.33
N ILE A 217 -18.91 2.08 -0.67
CA ILE A 217 -18.21 1.34 -1.72
C ILE A 217 -18.15 -0.16 -1.39
N ALA A 218 -17.86 -0.51 -0.13
CA ALA A 218 -17.71 -1.90 0.28
C ALA A 218 -19.01 -2.69 0.23
N ASP A 219 -20.15 -2.07 0.57
CA ASP A 219 -21.46 -2.72 0.60
C ASP A 219 -22.26 -2.57 -0.71
N HIS A 220 -21.82 -1.71 -1.66
CA HIS A 220 -22.63 -1.41 -2.84
C HIS A 220 -22.81 -2.62 -3.76
N PRO A 221 -24.05 -2.99 -4.15
CA PRO A 221 -24.29 -4.20 -4.95
C PRO A 221 -23.69 -4.16 -6.37
N ASP A 222 -23.53 -2.96 -6.96
CA ASP A 222 -22.98 -2.78 -8.30
C ASP A 222 -21.45 -2.60 -8.32
N VAL A 223 -20.78 -2.86 -7.21
CA VAL A 223 -19.31 -2.97 -7.13
C VAL A 223 -18.95 -4.46 -7.16
N ASP A 224 -18.10 -4.87 -8.10
CA ASP A 224 -17.73 -6.27 -8.34
C ASP A 224 -16.47 -6.69 -7.59
N LEU A 225 -15.57 -5.73 -7.31
CA LEU A 225 -14.33 -5.93 -6.55
C LEU A 225 -14.10 -4.75 -5.61
N VAL A 226 -13.66 -5.03 -4.38
CA VAL A 226 -13.12 -4.01 -3.47
C VAL A 226 -11.64 -4.29 -3.20
N SER A 227 -10.77 -3.33 -3.54
CA SER A 227 -9.38 -3.31 -3.13
C SER A 227 -9.18 -2.24 -2.05
N PHE A 228 -8.75 -2.65 -0.88
CA PHE A 228 -8.57 -1.81 0.31
C PHE A 228 -7.15 -1.90 0.84
N THR A 229 -6.53 -0.77 1.11
CA THR A 229 -5.30 -0.69 1.91
C THR A 229 -5.53 0.18 3.15
N GLY A 230 -5.15 -0.35 4.33
CA GLY A 230 -5.31 0.36 5.58
C GLY A 230 -5.19 -0.52 6.83
N GLY A 231 -5.70 -0.07 7.96
CA GLY A 231 -5.61 -0.81 9.22
C GLY A 231 -6.49 -2.06 9.28
N LEU A 232 -6.03 -3.08 10.03
CA LEU A 232 -6.70 -4.38 10.19
C LEU A 232 -8.18 -4.26 10.57
N ALA A 233 -8.52 -3.40 11.52
CA ALA A 233 -9.91 -3.23 11.97
C ALA A 233 -10.84 -2.73 10.85
N SER A 234 -10.35 -1.84 9.99
CA SER A 234 -11.11 -1.33 8.84
C SER A 234 -11.18 -2.38 7.72
N GLY A 235 -10.09 -3.08 7.42
CA GLY A 235 -10.09 -4.17 6.44
C GLY A 235 -11.07 -5.30 6.81
N THR A 236 -11.16 -5.65 8.10
CA THR A 236 -12.13 -6.62 8.59
C THR A 236 -13.59 -6.16 8.35
N LYS A 237 -13.89 -4.85 8.52
CA LYS A 237 -15.20 -4.29 8.21
C LYS A 237 -15.51 -4.33 6.72
N VAL A 238 -14.54 -3.97 5.88
CA VAL A 238 -14.67 -4.05 4.41
C VAL A 238 -14.96 -5.48 3.97
N MET A 239 -14.20 -6.47 4.47
CA MET A 239 -14.43 -7.88 4.15
C MET A 239 -15.82 -8.37 4.55
N ARG A 240 -16.30 -7.97 5.72
CA ARG A 240 -17.67 -8.32 6.18
C ARG A 240 -18.74 -7.70 5.28
N ALA A 241 -18.61 -6.42 4.92
CA ALA A 241 -19.57 -5.75 4.04
C ALA A 241 -19.59 -6.36 2.64
N ALA A 242 -18.42 -6.73 2.10
CA ALA A 242 -18.30 -7.35 0.79
C ALA A 242 -18.93 -8.77 0.73
N ALA A 243 -19.00 -9.47 1.86
CA ALA A 243 -19.55 -10.83 1.92
C ALA A 243 -21.03 -10.90 1.51
N ASP A 244 -21.83 -9.88 1.79
CA ASP A 244 -23.28 -9.86 1.47
C ASP A 244 -23.56 -9.93 -0.04
N THR A 245 -22.60 -9.50 -0.87
CA THR A 245 -22.72 -9.52 -2.34
C THR A 245 -21.76 -10.50 -3.00
N VAL A 246 -20.93 -11.22 -2.22
CA VAL A 246 -19.92 -12.19 -2.69
C VAL A 246 -18.93 -11.58 -3.70
N LYS A 247 -18.70 -10.26 -3.62
CA LYS A 247 -17.73 -9.57 -4.49
C LYS A 247 -16.29 -9.97 -4.16
N LYS A 248 -15.39 -9.84 -5.13
CA LYS A 248 -13.94 -10.03 -4.90
C LYS A 248 -13.42 -9.00 -3.89
N VAL A 249 -12.45 -9.43 -3.08
CA VAL A 249 -11.82 -8.59 -2.06
C VAL A 249 -10.32 -8.78 -2.10
N ALA A 250 -9.58 -7.68 -2.27
CA ALA A 250 -8.14 -7.61 -2.06
C ALA A 250 -7.87 -6.68 -0.87
N LEU A 251 -7.14 -7.14 0.13
CA LEU A 251 -6.82 -6.41 1.35
C LEU A 251 -5.32 -6.33 1.54
N GLU A 252 -4.80 -5.13 1.63
CA GLU A 252 -3.45 -4.80 2.05
C GLU A 252 -3.52 -4.14 3.42
N LEU A 253 -3.01 -4.83 4.45
CA LEU A 253 -3.17 -4.41 5.83
C LEU A 253 -1.81 -4.17 6.48
N GLY A 254 -1.83 -3.92 7.80
CA GLY A 254 -0.63 -3.62 8.56
C GLY A 254 0.34 -4.78 8.72
N GLY A 255 1.48 -4.47 9.31
CA GLY A 255 2.53 -5.43 9.61
C GLY A 255 3.20 -5.16 10.96
N LYS A 256 3.88 -6.18 11.48
CA LYS A 256 4.83 -6.08 12.59
C LYS A 256 6.11 -6.77 12.18
N ASN A 257 6.84 -6.11 11.30
CA ASN A 257 7.83 -6.75 10.44
C ASN A 257 9.16 -6.93 11.16
N PRO A 258 9.73 -8.16 11.15
CA PRO A 258 11.04 -8.43 11.72
C PRO A 258 12.16 -7.93 10.80
N ASN A 259 13.18 -7.34 11.41
CA ASN A 259 14.47 -7.05 10.82
C ASN A 259 15.52 -7.87 11.56
N VAL A 260 15.90 -9.04 11.00
CA VAL A 260 16.75 -10.04 11.65
C VAL A 260 18.19 -9.76 11.29
N VAL A 261 19.06 -9.54 12.30
CA VAL A 261 20.48 -9.22 12.12
C VAL A 261 21.35 -10.28 12.77
N PHE A 262 22.09 -11.06 11.97
CA PHE A 262 23.10 -12.01 12.43
C PHE A 262 24.44 -11.31 12.66
N ALA A 263 25.25 -11.84 13.57
CA ALA A 263 26.54 -11.27 13.97
C ALA A 263 27.54 -11.17 12.80
N ASP A 264 27.49 -12.08 11.85
CA ASP A 264 28.38 -12.08 10.69
C ASP A 264 28.12 -10.92 9.71
N ALA A 265 26.92 -10.37 9.66
CA ALA A 265 26.64 -9.13 8.95
C ALA A 265 27.42 -7.94 9.50
N CYS A 266 27.79 -8.01 10.77
CA CYS A 266 28.52 -6.97 11.53
C CYS A 266 30.01 -7.28 11.71
N ALA A 267 30.56 -8.27 10.99
CA ALA A 267 31.94 -8.75 11.16
C ALA A 267 33.00 -7.74 10.66
N THR A 268 32.62 -6.87 9.71
CA THR A 268 33.47 -5.78 9.22
C THR A 268 32.87 -4.43 9.64
N ASP A 269 33.65 -3.38 9.68
CA ASP A 269 33.16 -2.03 9.99
C ASP A 269 32.17 -1.52 8.93
N GLU A 270 32.40 -1.82 7.64
CA GLU A 270 31.48 -1.50 6.55
C GLU A 270 30.14 -2.27 6.68
N GLY A 271 30.21 -3.58 6.95
CA GLY A 271 28.99 -4.40 7.15
C GLY A 271 28.19 -3.94 8.37
N PHE A 272 28.87 -3.61 9.45
CA PHE A 272 28.22 -3.05 10.65
C PHE A 272 27.56 -1.70 10.35
N ASP A 273 28.27 -0.81 9.68
CA ASP A 273 27.76 0.51 9.30
C ASP A 273 26.52 0.39 8.42
N THR A 274 26.58 -0.47 7.40
CA THR A 274 25.46 -0.76 6.49
C THR A 274 24.26 -1.33 7.23
N ALA A 275 24.46 -2.33 8.09
CA ALA A 275 23.37 -2.95 8.83
C ALA A 275 22.67 -1.96 9.79
N VAL A 276 23.43 -1.07 10.45
CA VAL A 276 22.87 -0.02 11.31
C VAL A 276 22.10 1.02 10.49
N ASP A 277 22.69 1.49 9.37
CA ASP A 277 22.07 2.50 8.50
C ASP A 277 20.74 1.98 7.93
N GLN A 278 20.74 0.79 7.41
CA GLN A 278 19.55 0.16 6.88
C GLN A 278 18.49 -0.16 7.96
N ALA A 279 18.90 -0.45 9.19
CA ALA A 279 17.96 -0.62 10.30
C ALA A 279 17.29 0.72 10.69
N LEU A 280 18.00 1.85 10.59
CA LEU A 280 17.41 3.19 10.73
C LEU A 280 16.40 3.46 9.61
N ASN A 281 16.80 3.22 8.36
CA ASN A 281 15.93 3.37 7.21
C ASN A 281 14.67 2.52 7.35
N ALA A 282 14.81 1.23 7.69
CA ALA A 282 13.71 0.30 7.89
C ALA A 282 12.68 0.77 8.92
N ALA A 283 13.12 1.45 9.98
CA ALA A 283 12.29 1.84 11.11
C ALA A 283 11.75 3.27 11.02
N PHE A 284 12.50 4.21 10.41
CA PHE A 284 12.24 5.64 10.61
C PHE A 284 11.92 6.43 9.34
N ILE A 285 12.11 5.86 8.12
CA ILE A 285 11.61 6.50 6.90
C ILE A 285 10.13 6.85 7.05
N HIS A 286 9.74 8.01 6.55
CA HIS A 286 8.38 8.54 6.68
C HIS A 286 7.82 8.49 8.12
N SER A 287 8.68 8.75 9.12
CA SER A 287 8.35 8.65 10.56
C SER A 287 7.79 7.28 10.98
N GLY A 288 8.25 6.20 10.36
CA GLY A 288 7.79 4.83 10.64
C GLY A 288 6.34 4.55 10.20
N GLN A 289 5.73 5.43 9.42
CA GLN A 289 4.36 5.31 8.91
C GLN A 289 4.29 4.43 7.66
N VAL A 290 4.96 3.30 7.70
CA VAL A 290 5.11 2.35 6.59
C VAL A 290 4.60 0.99 7.02
N CYS A 291 3.68 0.39 6.25
CA CYS A 291 3.12 -0.92 6.56
C CYS A 291 4.20 -2.02 6.67
N SER A 292 5.29 -1.88 5.90
CA SER A 292 6.45 -2.77 5.94
C SER A 292 7.55 -2.31 6.90
N ALA A 293 7.37 -1.26 7.72
CA ALA A 293 8.42 -0.78 8.62
C ALA A 293 9.06 -1.91 9.42
N GLY A 294 10.39 -2.01 9.39
CA GLY A 294 11.17 -2.98 10.15
C GLY A 294 11.27 -2.60 11.63
N SER A 295 10.11 -2.40 12.24
CA SER A 295 9.96 -1.86 13.59
C SER A 295 10.34 -2.85 14.71
N ARG A 296 10.64 -4.12 14.36
CA ARG A 296 11.16 -5.14 15.27
C ARG A 296 12.58 -5.53 14.87
N LEU A 297 13.58 -4.97 15.53
CA LEU A 297 14.97 -5.40 15.38
C LEU A 297 15.17 -6.68 16.22
N ILE A 298 15.44 -7.78 15.55
CA ILE A 298 15.73 -9.09 16.13
C ILE A 298 17.21 -9.37 15.89
N ILE A 299 18.05 -9.18 16.91
CA ILE A 299 19.51 -9.15 16.75
C ILE A 299 20.21 -10.27 17.51
N GLU A 300 21.27 -10.86 16.93
CA GLU A 300 22.09 -11.85 17.60
C GLU A 300 22.79 -11.25 18.84
N GLU A 301 22.66 -11.94 19.98
CA GLU A 301 23.09 -11.46 21.30
C GLU A 301 24.54 -10.96 21.32
N SER A 302 25.43 -11.63 20.58
CA SER A 302 26.87 -11.32 20.55
C SER A 302 27.23 -9.94 20.01
N VAL A 303 26.38 -9.32 19.18
CA VAL A 303 26.61 -7.97 18.60
C VAL A 303 25.62 -6.92 19.11
N ARG A 304 24.67 -7.33 19.93
CA ARG A 304 23.56 -6.51 20.39
C ARG A 304 24.00 -5.17 21.01
N ASP A 305 24.89 -5.19 21.99
CA ASP A 305 25.23 -3.99 22.76
C ASP A 305 25.89 -2.91 21.88
N ARG A 306 26.82 -3.33 21.00
CA ARG A 306 27.46 -2.44 20.02
C ARG A 306 26.42 -1.86 19.07
N PHE A 307 25.51 -2.70 18.57
CA PHE A 307 24.47 -2.29 17.61
C PHE A 307 23.45 -1.35 18.21
N VAL A 308 22.91 -1.68 19.40
CA VAL A 308 21.89 -0.87 20.09
C VAL A 308 22.47 0.49 20.50
N THR A 309 23.73 0.55 20.94
CA THR A 309 24.40 1.80 21.25
C THR A 309 24.50 2.70 20.00
N GLU A 310 24.90 2.13 18.87
CA GLU A 310 25.11 2.91 17.65
C GLU A 310 23.79 3.34 17.01
N ILE A 311 22.78 2.45 16.93
CA ILE A 311 21.47 2.81 16.35
C ILE A 311 20.78 3.89 17.20
N ALA A 312 20.85 3.81 18.53
CA ALA A 312 20.30 4.84 19.40
C ALA A 312 21.01 6.19 19.23
N ARG A 313 22.35 6.16 19.11
CA ARG A 313 23.15 7.36 18.86
C ARG A 313 22.79 8.04 17.54
N ARG A 314 22.57 7.25 16.46
CA ARG A 314 22.18 7.79 15.14
C ARG A 314 20.73 8.24 15.14
N ALA A 315 19.81 7.47 15.71
CA ALA A 315 18.39 7.83 15.83
C ALA A 315 18.18 9.18 16.52
N ALA A 316 18.94 9.44 17.60
CA ALA A 316 18.91 10.72 18.33
C ALA A 316 19.41 11.93 17.49
N ARG A 317 20.08 11.69 16.36
CA ARG A 317 20.63 12.73 15.48
C ARG A 317 19.80 12.97 14.21
N ILE A 318 18.80 12.14 13.96
CA ILE A 318 17.89 12.34 12.82
C ILE A 318 17.25 13.73 12.93
N ARG A 319 17.41 14.52 11.89
CA ARG A 319 16.87 15.88 11.82
C ARG A 319 15.41 15.83 11.40
N ILE A 320 14.53 16.07 12.35
CA ILE A 320 13.10 16.14 12.12
C ILE A 320 12.67 17.59 11.84
N GLY A 321 11.75 17.79 10.90
CA GLY A 321 11.30 19.12 10.51
C GLY A 321 10.38 19.12 9.31
N ARG A 322 10.17 20.32 8.73
CA ARG A 322 9.42 20.47 7.47
C ARG A 322 10.19 19.80 6.33
N GLY A 323 9.58 18.89 5.62
CA GLY A 323 10.24 18.08 4.60
C GLY A 323 10.82 18.86 3.39
N THR A 324 10.50 20.15 3.27
CA THR A 324 11.10 21.05 2.27
C THR A 324 12.31 21.81 2.78
N ASP A 325 12.65 21.74 4.07
CA ASP A 325 13.76 22.46 4.65
C ASP A 325 15.07 21.68 4.43
N ASP A 326 16.15 22.42 4.23
CA ASP A 326 17.47 21.83 3.94
C ASP A 326 17.95 20.92 5.08
N GLY A 327 18.28 19.70 4.70
CA GLY A 327 18.86 18.74 5.61
C GLY A 327 17.89 18.08 6.57
N VAL A 328 16.59 18.25 6.43
CA VAL A 328 15.58 17.47 7.14
C VAL A 328 15.57 16.05 6.59
N GLU A 329 15.56 15.06 7.49
CA GLU A 329 15.65 13.64 7.18
C GLU A 329 14.33 12.90 7.50
N CYS A 330 13.47 13.51 8.33
CA CYS A 330 12.21 12.90 8.75
C CYS A 330 11.16 13.97 9.01
N GLY A 331 9.97 13.78 8.48
CA GLY A 331 8.82 14.67 8.67
C GLY A 331 8.01 14.37 9.94
N PRO A 332 6.84 15.01 10.13
CA PRO A 332 5.92 14.73 11.23
C PRO A 332 5.13 13.43 11.01
N LEU A 333 4.42 13.01 12.04
CA LEU A 333 3.27 12.10 11.91
C LEU A 333 2.12 12.82 11.20
N VAL A 334 1.25 12.07 10.53
CA VAL A 334 0.21 12.66 9.67
C VAL A 334 -0.88 13.41 10.44
N SER A 335 -1.11 13.08 11.71
CA SER A 335 -2.21 13.64 12.51
C SER A 335 -1.95 13.58 14.00
N GLU A 336 -2.69 14.39 14.76
CA GLU A 336 -2.67 14.34 16.23
C GLU A 336 -3.06 12.96 16.77
N GLN A 337 -4.04 12.31 16.15
CA GLN A 337 -4.47 10.95 16.53
C GLN A 337 -3.30 9.96 16.46
N GLN A 338 -2.48 10.05 15.38
CA GLN A 338 -1.32 9.17 15.23
C GLN A 338 -0.20 9.51 16.20
N LEU A 339 -0.02 10.80 16.51
CA LEU A 339 0.92 11.26 17.53
C LEU A 339 0.56 10.72 18.93
N VAL A 340 -0.68 10.92 19.36
CA VAL A 340 -1.18 10.42 20.67
C VAL A 340 -1.07 8.88 20.74
N ARG A 341 -1.43 8.18 19.67
CA ARG A 341 -1.27 6.72 19.58
C ARG A 341 0.18 6.30 19.80
N THR A 342 1.14 7.00 19.18
CA THR A 342 2.57 6.69 19.32
C THR A 342 3.05 6.89 20.77
N GLU A 343 2.63 8.00 21.41
CA GLU A 343 2.91 8.27 22.81
C GLU A 343 2.37 7.18 23.76
N GLU A 344 1.13 6.74 23.52
CA GLU A 344 0.50 5.67 24.29
C GLU A 344 1.28 4.34 24.21
N PHE A 345 1.78 3.99 23.02
CA PHE A 345 2.59 2.79 22.86
C PHE A 345 3.91 2.87 23.60
N VAL A 346 4.62 3.99 23.49
CA VAL A 346 5.90 4.20 24.19
C VAL A 346 5.67 4.21 25.71
N ALA A 347 4.66 4.90 26.18
CA ALA A 347 4.32 4.94 27.61
C ALA A 347 3.94 3.54 28.16
N SER A 348 3.22 2.73 27.38
CA SER A 348 2.91 1.34 27.72
C SER A 348 4.18 0.50 27.84
N ALA A 349 5.05 0.57 26.83
CA ALA A 349 6.31 -0.18 26.83
C ALA A 349 7.20 0.12 28.03
N LEU A 350 7.33 1.38 28.41
CA LEU A 350 8.10 1.79 29.58
C LEU A 350 7.51 1.25 30.89
N LYS A 351 6.17 1.24 31.01
CA LYS A 351 5.49 0.63 32.17
C LYS A 351 5.65 -0.89 32.22
N GLU A 352 5.75 -1.53 31.04
CA GLU A 352 5.95 -2.97 30.91
C GLU A 352 7.42 -3.38 31.09
N GLY A 353 8.35 -2.42 31.26
CA GLY A 353 9.76 -2.66 31.60
C GLY A 353 10.76 -2.48 30.44
N ALA A 354 10.33 -2.00 29.28
CA ALA A 354 11.24 -1.63 28.21
C ALA A 354 12.16 -0.47 28.64
N VAL A 355 13.37 -0.44 28.07
CA VAL A 355 14.38 0.59 28.36
C VAL A 355 14.47 1.56 27.19
N LEU A 356 14.21 2.83 27.44
CA LEU A 356 14.37 3.89 26.45
C LEU A 356 15.85 4.17 26.20
N ARG A 357 16.29 4.05 24.93
CA ARG A 357 17.66 4.33 24.50
C ARG A 357 17.79 5.63 23.72
N ALA A 358 16.74 6.06 23.01
CA ALA A 358 16.67 7.33 22.28
C ALA A 358 15.20 7.75 22.09
N GLY A 359 14.95 9.05 21.92
CA GLY A 359 13.63 9.61 21.64
C GLY A 359 12.66 9.52 22.82
N GLY A 360 11.44 9.04 22.56
CA GLY A 360 10.41 8.84 23.57
C GLY A 360 9.61 10.08 23.92
N GLU A 361 9.75 11.15 23.15
CA GLU A 361 9.10 12.43 23.43
C GLU A 361 8.72 13.19 22.13
N ARG A 362 7.75 14.07 22.22
CA ARG A 362 7.52 15.08 21.19
C ARG A 362 8.43 16.30 21.44
N PRO A 363 9.02 16.91 20.37
CA PRO A 363 9.72 18.17 20.50
C PRO A 363 8.74 19.30 20.84
N GLU A 364 9.26 20.39 21.41
CA GLU A 364 8.48 21.62 21.58
C GLU A 364 8.12 22.24 20.22
N GLY A 365 6.95 22.83 20.11
CA GLY A 365 6.49 23.54 18.90
C GLY A 365 5.20 22.97 18.31
N PRO A 366 4.73 23.56 17.20
CA PRO A 366 3.53 23.12 16.49
C PRO A 366 3.75 21.84 15.69
N GLY A 367 2.67 21.24 15.20
CA GLY A 367 2.69 20.06 14.35
C GLY A 367 2.77 18.74 15.10
N TYR A 368 2.79 17.66 14.34
CA TYR A 368 2.64 16.31 14.90
C TYR A 368 3.97 15.56 14.96
N PHE A 369 5.02 16.21 15.42
CA PHE A 369 6.37 15.62 15.49
C PHE A 369 6.53 14.69 16.68
N TYR A 370 7.25 13.60 16.46
CA TYR A 370 7.71 12.68 17.49
C TYR A 370 9.14 12.25 17.19
N ARG A 371 10.02 12.20 18.21
CA ARG A 371 11.42 11.84 17.99
C ARG A 371 11.57 10.36 17.67
N PRO A 372 12.43 9.98 16.69
CA PRO A 372 12.82 8.60 16.48
C PRO A 372 13.21 7.91 17.78
N THR A 373 12.50 6.83 18.09
CA THR A 373 12.50 6.20 19.42
C THR A 373 13.04 4.78 19.34
N VAL A 374 14.01 4.46 20.19
CA VAL A 374 14.58 3.12 20.32
C VAL A 374 14.25 2.56 21.70
N LEU A 375 13.48 1.48 21.74
CA LEU A 375 13.10 0.73 22.94
C LEU A 375 13.86 -0.59 23.00
N ASP A 376 14.58 -0.79 24.06
CA ASP A 376 15.42 -1.95 24.30
C ASP A 376 14.86 -2.82 25.43
N HIS A 377 15.38 -4.05 25.56
CA HIS A 377 14.86 -5.04 26.53
C HIS A 377 13.36 -5.28 26.38
N CYS A 378 12.89 -5.29 25.13
CA CYS A 378 11.50 -5.57 24.85
C CYS A 378 11.21 -7.07 24.96
N ASP A 379 10.18 -7.41 25.71
CA ASP A 379 9.69 -8.76 25.88
C ASP A 379 8.54 -9.06 24.91
N ARG A 380 8.44 -10.31 24.48
CA ARG A 380 7.40 -10.80 23.53
C ARG A 380 5.97 -10.59 24.02
N SER A 381 5.73 -10.43 25.31
CA SER A 381 4.41 -10.16 25.88
C SER A 381 4.01 -8.69 25.77
N MET A 382 4.97 -7.79 25.56
CA MET A 382 4.72 -6.35 25.53
C MET A 382 3.85 -5.95 24.32
N ARG A 383 2.90 -5.06 24.56
CA ARG A 383 2.02 -4.53 23.52
C ARG A 383 2.80 -3.92 22.36
N VAL A 384 3.89 -3.22 22.64
CA VAL A 384 4.76 -2.56 21.66
C VAL A 384 5.45 -3.55 20.69
N VAL A 385 5.62 -4.81 21.08
CA VAL A 385 6.17 -5.89 20.25
C VAL A 385 5.09 -6.59 19.43
N ARG A 386 3.88 -6.69 19.98
CA ARG A 386 2.77 -7.46 19.38
C ARG A 386 1.94 -6.69 18.37
N GLU A 387 1.69 -5.41 18.63
CA GLU A 387 0.81 -4.58 17.83
C GLU A 387 1.58 -3.65 16.89
N GLU A 388 0.96 -3.29 15.78
CA GLU A 388 1.47 -2.27 14.86
C GLU A 388 1.33 -0.88 15.47
N ILE A 389 2.44 -0.15 15.59
CA ILE A 389 2.48 1.22 16.14
C ILE A 389 2.15 2.23 15.05
N PHE A 390 2.79 2.08 13.89
CA PHE A 390 2.72 2.98 12.73
C PHE A 390 3.29 4.37 13.02
N GLY A 391 4.42 4.41 13.72
CA GLY A 391 5.14 5.60 14.14
C GLY A 391 6.63 5.32 14.32
N PRO A 392 7.47 6.31 14.61
CA PRO A 392 8.93 6.20 14.61
C PRO A 392 9.45 5.49 15.87
N VAL A 393 9.08 4.22 16.06
CA VAL A 393 9.42 3.42 17.23
C VAL A 393 9.99 2.08 16.82
N LEU A 394 11.23 1.82 17.20
CA LEU A 394 11.95 0.57 17.02
C LEU A 394 12.02 -0.20 18.34
N THR A 395 11.65 -1.48 18.33
CA THR A 395 11.83 -2.41 19.45
C THR A 395 13.00 -3.34 19.20
N VAL A 396 13.73 -3.70 20.26
CA VAL A 396 14.89 -4.60 20.20
C VAL A 396 14.61 -5.89 20.95
N GLU A 397 14.72 -7.00 20.24
CA GLU A 397 14.65 -8.38 20.74
C GLU A 397 15.97 -9.09 20.43
N THR A 398 16.35 -10.12 21.18
CA THR A 398 17.62 -10.86 20.98
C THR A 398 17.40 -12.33 20.75
N PHE A 399 18.33 -12.94 19.99
CA PHE A 399 18.40 -14.39 19.77
C PHE A 399 19.84 -14.91 19.88
N ARG A 400 20.00 -16.21 20.03
CA ARG A 400 21.28 -16.91 20.10
C ARG A 400 21.50 -17.92 18.98
N THR A 401 20.42 -18.44 18.41
CA THR A 401 20.49 -19.46 17.35
C THR A 401 19.60 -19.07 16.17
N GLU A 402 19.90 -19.60 14.99
CA GLU A 402 19.10 -19.40 13.78
C GLU A 402 17.63 -19.83 13.97
N ASP A 403 17.40 -20.93 14.68
CA ASP A 403 16.04 -21.42 14.93
C ASP A 403 15.26 -20.45 15.85
N GLU A 404 15.94 -19.86 16.83
CA GLU A 404 15.37 -18.86 17.72
C GLU A 404 15.03 -17.57 16.96
N ALA A 405 15.91 -17.11 16.07
CA ALA A 405 15.66 -15.96 15.20
C ALA A 405 14.40 -16.15 14.33
N VAL A 406 14.27 -17.31 13.69
CA VAL A 406 13.10 -17.66 12.87
C VAL A 406 11.84 -17.76 13.72
N ALA A 407 11.92 -18.36 14.92
CA ALA A 407 10.79 -18.47 15.82
C ALA A 407 10.30 -17.11 16.28
N LEU A 408 11.21 -16.21 16.66
CA LEU A 408 10.89 -14.82 17.04
C LEU A 408 10.27 -14.06 15.87
N ALA A 409 10.89 -14.12 14.69
CA ALA A 409 10.42 -13.41 13.52
C ALA A 409 8.98 -13.81 13.11
N ASN A 410 8.65 -15.09 13.24
CA ASN A 410 7.31 -15.61 12.92
C ASN A 410 6.29 -15.49 14.06
N ASP A 411 6.71 -15.08 15.27
CA ASP A 411 5.80 -14.92 16.41
C ASP A 411 5.01 -13.61 16.32
N THR A 412 4.16 -13.54 15.35
CA THR A 412 3.26 -12.42 15.08
C THR A 412 2.01 -12.91 14.36
N GLU A 413 0.90 -12.22 14.50
CA GLU A 413 -0.32 -12.48 13.73
C GLU A 413 -0.25 -11.91 12.30
N TYR A 414 0.73 -11.06 12.04
CA TYR A 414 1.01 -10.40 10.76
C TYR A 414 1.96 -11.25 9.90
N GLY A 415 2.17 -10.81 8.68
CA GLY A 415 3.07 -11.47 7.74
C GLY A 415 3.25 -10.66 6.46
N LEU A 416 3.41 -9.32 6.58
CA LEU A 416 3.56 -8.46 5.41
C LEU A 416 4.97 -8.55 4.83
N ALA A 417 5.98 -8.14 5.60
CA ALA A 417 7.36 -8.10 5.15
C ALA A 417 8.33 -8.50 6.27
N GLY A 418 9.58 -8.74 5.91
CA GLY A 418 10.69 -8.97 6.84
C GLY A 418 12.03 -8.89 6.14
N ALA A 419 13.12 -8.81 6.92
CA ALA A 419 14.47 -8.84 6.37
C ALA A 419 15.42 -9.71 7.18
N VAL A 420 16.50 -10.16 6.51
CA VAL A 420 17.56 -10.96 7.07
C VAL A 420 18.92 -10.37 6.66
N TRP A 421 19.74 -10.04 7.63
CA TRP A 421 21.09 -9.51 7.45
C TRP A 421 22.11 -10.55 7.85
N THR A 422 22.95 -10.98 6.92
CA THR A 422 24.01 -11.98 7.12
C THR A 422 25.05 -11.91 5.99
N ALA A 423 26.31 -12.18 6.28
CA ALA A 423 27.35 -12.35 5.28
C ALA A 423 27.28 -13.71 4.57
N ASP A 424 26.59 -14.69 5.15
CA ASP A 424 26.41 -16.03 4.57
C ASP A 424 25.16 -16.08 3.69
N ALA A 425 25.35 -16.05 2.37
CA ALA A 425 24.27 -16.14 1.39
C ALA A 425 23.41 -17.42 1.50
N GLY A 426 23.99 -18.51 2.00
CA GLY A 426 23.28 -19.77 2.27
C GLY A 426 22.31 -19.61 3.43
N ARG A 427 22.76 -19.00 4.53
CA ARG A 427 21.93 -18.63 5.68
C ARG A 427 20.82 -17.68 5.27
N GLY A 428 21.18 -16.62 4.53
CA GLY A 428 20.20 -15.63 4.08
C GLY A 428 18.99 -16.28 3.38
N ARG A 429 19.24 -17.14 2.38
CA ARG A 429 18.18 -17.87 1.66
C ARG A 429 17.42 -18.87 2.54
N ARG A 430 18.13 -19.59 3.39
CA ARG A 430 17.52 -20.59 4.29
C ARG A 430 16.59 -19.95 5.31
N VAL A 431 17.02 -18.84 5.93
CA VAL A 431 16.21 -18.10 6.90
C VAL A 431 15.05 -17.43 6.19
N ALA A 432 15.29 -16.69 5.08
CA ALA A 432 14.22 -16.05 4.31
C ALA A 432 13.12 -17.04 3.89
N GLY A 433 13.50 -18.26 3.45
CA GLY A 433 12.54 -19.31 3.10
C GLY A 433 11.71 -19.85 4.27
N ARG A 434 12.12 -19.59 5.52
CA ARG A 434 11.40 -20.00 6.74
C ARG A 434 10.55 -18.87 7.34
N LEU A 435 10.75 -17.63 6.92
CA LEU A 435 9.92 -16.49 7.36
C LEU A 435 8.56 -16.51 6.65
N ARG A 436 7.49 -16.46 7.42
CA ARG A 436 6.11 -16.47 6.92
C ARG A 436 5.61 -15.05 6.62
N HIS A 437 6.27 -14.40 5.67
CA HIS A 437 5.99 -13.03 5.23
C HIS A 437 5.87 -12.98 3.71
N GLY A 438 5.06 -12.08 3.20
CA GLY A 438 4.81 -11.94 1.76
C GLY A 438 6.04 -11.49 0.99
N THR A 439 6.82 -10.57 1.57
CA THR A 439 8.11 -10.14 1.03
C THR A 439 9.20 -10.32 2.08
N VAL A 440 10.34 -10.91 1.69
CA VAL A 440 11.52 -11.03 2.55
C VAL A 440 12.75 -10.54 1.81
N TRP A 441 13.38 -9.50 2.34
CA TRP A 441 14.63 -8.98 1.81
C TRP A 441 15.83 -9.68 2.46
N ILE A 442 16.92 -9.81 1.72
CA ILE A 442 18.21 -10.29 2.21
C ILE A 442 19.23 -9.18 1.99
N ASN A 443 19.82 -8.69 3.09
CA ASN A 443 20.78 -7.58 3.10
C ASN A 443 20.25 -6.30 2.42
N ASP A 444 18.96 -6.05 2.56
CA ASP A 444 18.26 -4.85 2.08
C ASP A 444 16.98 -4.63 2.88
N PHE A 445 16.34 -3.46 2.72
CA PHE A 445 15.01 -3.16 3.26
C PHE A 445 14.31 -2.10 2.41
N HIS A 446 12.98 -2.23 2.19
CA HIS A 446 12.09 -1.32 1.46
C HIS A 446 12.14 -1.31 -0.07
N PRO A 447 13.03 -1.94 -0.85
CA PRO A 447 12.85 -1.94 -2.30
C PRO A 447 11.52 -2.56 -2.72
N TYR A 448 10.72 -1.80 -3.46
CA TYR A 448 9.49 -2.26 -4.10
C TYR A 448 9.71 -2.37 -5.60
N LEU A 449 9.42 -3.52 -6.16
CA LEU A 449 9.55 -3.77 -7.59
C LEU A 449 8.14 -3.95 -8.17
N PRO A 450 7.71 -3.14 -9.15
CA PRO A 450 6.40 -3.33 -9.79
C PRO A 450 6.22 -4.72 -10.40
N GLN A 451 7.32 -5.40 -10.73
CA GLN A 451 7.36 -6.73 -11.34
C GLN A 451 7.16 -7.88 -10.33
N ALA A 452 7.26 -7.61 -9.04
CA ALA A 452 7.12 -8.60 -7.99
C ALA A 452 5.84 -8.37 -7.19
N GLU A 453 5.16 -9.45 -6.86
CA GLU A 453 3.94 -9.41 -6.06
C GLU A 453 4.19 -8.78 -4.70
N TRP A 454 3.27 -7.90 -4.31
CA TRP A 454 3.21 -7.32 -2.98
C TRP A 454 1.96 -7.80 -2.25
N GLY A 455 2.10 -8.14 -0.97
CA GLY A 455 0.97 -8.52 -0.12
C GLY A 455 1.36 -9.44 1.01
N GLY A 456 0.52 -9.49 2.05
CA GLY A 456 0.83 -10.16 3.30
C GLY A 456 0.23 -11.55 3.46
N PHE A 457 0.75 -12.27 4.46
CA PHE A 457 0.18 -13.50 5.00
C PHE A 457 -0.63 -13.19 6.27
N GLY A 458 -1.52 -14.09 6.68
CA GLY A 458 -2.25 -13.97 7.94
C GLY A 458 -3.08 -12.68 8.02
N LYS A 459 -2.91 -11.92 9.10
CA LYS A 459 -3.68 -10.68 9.31
C LYS A 459 -3.13 -9.48 8.53
N SER A 460 -2.08 -9.65 7.71
CA SER A 460 -1.58 -8.59 6.83
C SER A 460 -2.29 -8.49 5.50
N GLY A 461 -3.20 -9.41 5.17
CA GLY A 461 -4.04 -9.22 3.99
C GLY A 461 -4.44 -10.49 3.26
N ILE A 462 -5.15 -10.31 2.15
CA ILE A 462 -5.60 -11.32 1.19
C ILE A 462 -5.52 -10.74 -0.21
N GLY A 463 -5.17 -11.56 -1.20
CA GLY A 463 -4.85 -11.10 -2.55
C GLY A 463 -3.43 -10.57 -2.66
N ARG A 464 -3.09 -10.01 -3.80
CA ARG A 464 -1.78 -9.39 -4.08
C ARG A 464 -1.95 -8.13 -4.89
N GLU A 465 -1.04 -7.19 -4.66
CA GLU A 465 -0.83 -6.04 -5.53
C GLU A 465 0.50 -6.20 -6.27
N LEU A 466 0.70 -5.45 -7.35
CA LEU A 466 1.88 -5.55 -8.20
C LEU A 466 2.05 -6.95 -8.85
N GLY A 467 3.09 -7.11 -9.64
CA GLY A 467 3.34 -8.36 -10.35
C GLY A 467 2.19 -8.84 -11.25
N PRO A 468 2.34 -9.99 -11.89
CA PRO A 468 1.27 -10.60 -12.69
C PRO A 468 0.04 -10.98 -11.86
N THR A 469 0.24 -11.42 -10.61
CA THR A 469 -0.87 -11.77 -9.71
C THR A 469 -1.71 -10.53 -9.36
N GLY A 470 -1.08 -9.36 -9.17
CA GLY A 470 -1.81 -8.10 -8.96
C GLY A 470 -2.72 -7.73 -10.13
N LEU A 471 -2.29 -7.99 -11.38
CA LEU A 471 -3.17 -7.82 -12.55
C LEU A 471 -4.30 -8.86 -12.56
N ALA A 472 -4.03 -10.11 -12.14
CA ALA A 472 -5.01 -11.19 -12.11
C ALA A 472 -6.16 -10.93 -11.12
N GLU A 473 -5.93 -10.17 -10.03
CA GLU A 473 -7.00 -9.78 -9.10
C GLU A 473 -8.12 -8.99 -9.80
N TYR A 474 -7.79 -8.21 -10.81
CA TYR A 474 -8.73 -7.37 -11.58
C TYR A 474 -9.35 -8.08 -12.80
N ARG A 475 -9.22 -9.41 -12.88
CA ARG A 475 -9.72 -10.22 -13.99
C ARG A 475 -10.54 -11.40 -13.49
N GLU A 476 -11.46 -11.86 -14.34
CA GLU A 476 -12.17 -13.13 -14.20
C GLU A 476 -11.70 -14.12 -15.26
N ALA A 477 -11.50 -15.37 -14.85
CA ALA A 477 -11.16 -16.46 -15.77
C ALA A 477 -12.45 -17.15 -16.26
N LYS A 478 -12.69 -17.12 -17.57
CA LYS A 478 -13.83 -17.78 -18.20
C LYS A 478 -13.36 -18.95 -19.05
N HIS A 479 -13.87 -20.14 -18.78
CA HIS A 479 -13.64 -21.31 -19.61
C HIS A 479 -14.72 -21.41 -20.71
N ILE A 480 -14.29 -21.42 -21.97
CA ILE A 480 -15.14 -21.62 -23.14
C ILE A 480 -14.80 -22.98 -23.74
N TYR A 481 -15.78 -23.87 -23.73
CA TYR A 481 -15.67 -25.22 -24.26
C TYR A 481 -16.61 -25.37 -25.47
N GLN A 482 -16.06 -25.65 -26.65
CA GLN A 482 -16.82 -25.83 -27.87
C GLN A 482 -16.62 -27.25 -28.40
N ASN A 483 -17.72 -27.97 -28.50
CA ASN A 483 -17.75 -29.25 -29.25
C ASN A 483 -18.01 -28.96 -30.74
N LEU A 484 -17.05 -29.29 -31.58
CA LEU A 484 -17.10 -29.06 -33.02
C LEU A 484 -17.88 -30.15 -33.78
N ALA A 485 -18.13 -31.32 -33.15
CA ALA A 485 -18.86 -32.44 -33.71
C ALA A 485 -19.86 -33.03 -32.69
N PRO A 486 -20.88 -32.25 -32.30
CA PRO A 486 -21.81 -32.68 -31.24
C PRO A 486 -22.60 -33.90 -31.69
N ARG A 487 -22.68 -34.93 -30.82
CA ARG A 487 -23.41 -36.18 -31.05
C ARG A 487 -24.39 -36.42 -29.90
N PRO A 488 -25.53 -37.13 -30.15
CA PRO A 488 -26.44 -37.50 -29.07
C PRO A 488 -25.77 -38.36 -28.01
N VAL A 489 -25.74 -37.89 -26.78
CA VAL A 489 -25.15 -38.62 -25.62
C VAL A 489 -26.00 -39.82 -25.22
N ARG A 490 -27.30 -39.78 -25.50
CA ARG A 490 -28.31 -40.83 -25.13
C ARG A 490 -28.20 -41.26 -23.67
N TRP A 491 -27.88 -40.33 -22.77
CA TRP A 491 -27.76 -40.59 -21.33
C TRP A 491 -29.12 -41.00 -20.75
N PHE A 492 -30.16 -40.39 -21.26
CA PHE A 492 -31.54 -40.73 -20.91
C PHE A 492 -32.16 -41.45 -22.10
N ALA A 493 -32.26 -42.80 -21.99
CA ALA A 493 -32.99 -43.61 -22.97
C ALA A 493 -34.47 -43.62 -22.49
N GLY A 494 -35.30 -42.82 -23.14
CA GLY A 494 -36.76 -42.92 -23.00
C GLY A 494 -37.31 -44.13 -23.68
#